data_d4f807e5a4f0e07917edb3b87699d3fa
#
_entry.id   d4f807e5a4f0e07917edb3b87699d3fa
#
_cell.length_a   1.000
_cell.length_b   1.000
_cell.length_c   1.000
_cell.angle_alpha   90.00
_cell.angle_beta   90.00
_cell.angle_gamma   90.00
#
_symmetry.space_group_name_H-M   'P 1'
#
loop_
_entity.id
_entity.type
_entity.pdbx_description
1 polymer ?
#
loop_
_entity_poly.entity_id
_entity_poly.type
_entity_poly.pdbx_seq_one_letter_code
_entity_poly.pdbx_strand_id
1 'polypeptide(L)'
;MILVVLALRADAEKVYDFNSTCQQAFQEITKLKLARGIALVEKAKQQNPDNLIPLLLDDYIDFFILFFNEDPTEYKNRYPHFTERLALLEDGPKNSPFYNFCLSTVRIHKAAVAVKFGQTWSAGWDFRKAYLLLKENQKKHPTFLPNQLMSGALIAAIGTIPSSYKWIVSLFGMKGSISEGMNLVRNFTFSNDPWAKIFANESAFVYGYLMFYIENKKDEALAFVQQRKLDLVHNHLHCFMAANLAINNKQSALAGNWILNRDKSPEYLVTPIWDFEMGFVKLYHVELAESIKYLEQYQKDFKGRFYVKDAYNKLSWAYYLQGNQAAATAARNKILKYGALDTDADKKAQKDAKTNFWPNPILLKARLLSDGGFHKEALGILYGKSIEQFTTEEDRLEFTYRVARIYDDLGRKDDAIKYYQTAIVLGEHRKEYYAARAALQIAQIYEERGQKALAITYYQKCLGMDDHEYKDSIDQRAKSGISRCKGE
;
A
#
# COMPACT_ATOMS: atom_id res chain seq x y z
N MET A 1 40.26 59.21 9.82
CA MET A 1 39.27 58.99 8.78
C MET A 1 39.15 57.49 8.57
N ILE A 2 38.19 56.85 9.26
CA ILE A 2 37.99 55.39 9.20
C ILE A 2 37.04 55.14 8.03
N LEU A 3 37.54 54.51 6.98
CA LEU A 3 36.71 54.03 5.86
C LEU A 3 35.91 52.79 6.33
N VAL A 4 34.62 52.94 6.59
CA VAL A 4 33.71 51.83 6.77
C VAL A 4 33.38 51.30 5.38
N VAL A 5 33.99 50.19 5.00
CA VAL A 5 33.60 49.44 3.80
C VAL A 5 32.33 48.68 4.14
N LEU A 6 31.17 49.25 3.82
CA LEU A 6 29.90 48.54 3.74
C LEU A 6 29.99 47.57 2.56
N ALA A 7 30.33 46.31 2.87
CA ALA A 7 30.12 45.24 1.92
C ALA A 7 28.61 45.03 1.71
N LEU A 8 28.07 45.67 0.66
CA LEU A 8 26.77 45.32 0.11
C LEU A 8 26.87 43.86 -0.31
N ARG A 9 26.38 42.93 0.51
CA ARG A 9 26.02 41.60 0.03
C ARG A 9 24.94 41.85 -1.01
N ALA A 10 25.26 41.76 -2.28
CA ALA A 10 24.25 41.54 -3.29
C ALA A 10 23.52 40.24 -2.85
N ASP A 11 22.22 40.34 -2.55
CA ASP A 11 21.41 39.15 -2.32
C ASP A 11 21.59 38.26 -3.55
N ALA A 12 22.27 37.14 -3.37
CA ALA A 12 22.48 36.22 -4.46
C ALA A 12 21.10 35.67 -4.87
N GLU A 13 20.87 35.63 -6.19
CA GLU A 13 19.57 35.19 -6.75
C GLU A 13 19.31 33.72 -6.35
N LYS A 14 18.13 33.43 -5.78
CA LYS A 14 17.73 32.08 -5.45
C LYS A 14 17.68 31.20 -6.71
N VAL A 15 18.14 29.95 -6.58
CA VAL A 15 18.21 29.02 -7.70
C VAL A 15 17.63 27.65 -7.33
N TYR A 16 17.23 26.91 -8.36
CA TYR A 16 16.91 25.48 -8.24
C TYR A 16 18.00 24.69 -8.95
N ASP A 17 19.05 24.33 -8.21
CA ASP A 17 20.18 23.55 -8.74
C ASP A 17 20.17 22.13 -8.15
N PHE A 18 19.68 21.16 -8.92
CA PHE A 18 19.69 19.73 -8.54
C PHE A 18 21.08 19.14 -8.85
N ASN A 19 22.11 19.74 -8.24
CA ASN A 19 23.51 19.37 -8.42
C ASN A 19 23.86 17.97 -7.88
N SER A 20 25.10 17.56 -8.08
CA SER A 20 25.54 16.21 -7.71
C SER A 20 25.39 15.88 -6.22
N THR A 21 25.59 16.85 -5.32
CA THR A 21 25.39 16.67 -3.87
C THR A 21 23.90 16.47 -3.55
N CYS A 22 23.02 17.24 -4.17
CA CYS A 22 21.56 17.08 -4.04
C CYS A 22 21.10 15.74 -4.62
N GLN A 23 21.66 15.31 -5.76
CA GLN A 23 21.33 13.99 -6.35
C GLN A 23 21.75 12.85 -5.41
N GLN A 24 22.93 12.90 -4.83
CA GLN A 24 23.38 11.91 -3.84
C GLN A 24 22.49 11.90 -2.60
N ALA A 25 22.15 13.08 -2.06
CA ALA A 25 21.23 13.21 -0.94
C ALA A 25 19.88 12.58 -1.25
N PHE A 26 19.29 12.90 -2.39
CA PHE A 26 18.01 12.33 -2.85
C PHE A 26 18.06 10.81 -2.96
N GLN A 27 19.12 10.26 -3.53
CA GLN A 27 19.29 8.81 -3.63
C GLN A 27 19.38 8.13 -2.25
N GLU A 28 20.09 8.71 -1.30
CA GLU A 28 20.20 8.14 0.06
C GLU A 28 18.86 8.29 0.84
N ILE A 29 18.20 9.43 0.72
CA ILE A 29 16.89 9.68 1.34
C ILE A 29 15.84 8.68 0.80
N THR A 30 15.80 8.46 -0.52
CA THR A 30 14.84 7.53 -1.14
C THR A 30 15.18 6.05 -0.94
N LYS A 31 16.35 5.74 -0.39
CA LYS A 31 16.66 4.42 0.21
C LYS A 31 16.24 4.32 1.67
N LEU A 32 15.69 5.37 2.26
CA LEU A 32 15.44 5.54 3.69
C LEU A 32 16.74 5.56 4.54
N LYS A 33 17.91 5.82 3.96
CA LYS A 33 19.16 6.11 4.66
C LYS A 33 19.18 7.55 5.14
N LEU A 34 18.31 7.87 6.10
CA LEU A 34 18.05 9.26 6.47
C LEU A 34 19.21 9.95 7.14
N ALA A 35 20.00 9.24 7.97
CA ALA A 35 21.17 9.86 8.62
C ALA A 35 22.19 10.37 7.59
N ARG A 36 22.48 9.56 6.56
CA ARG A 36 23.37 9.96 5.47
C ARG A 36 22.75 11.03 4.56
N GLY A 37 21.43 10.89 4.29
CA GLY A 37 20.70 11.90 3.52
C GLY A 37 20.75 13.28 4.17
N ILE A 38 20.47 13.37 5.48
CA ILE A 38 20.55 14.61 6.26
C ILE A 38 21.95 15.25 6.17
N ALA A 39 23.00 14.46 6.37
CA ALA A 39 24.38 14.97 6.28
C ALA A 39 24.70 15.56 4.89
N LEU A 40 24.20 14.94 3.82
CA LEU A 40 24.36 15.44 2.45
C LEU A 40 23.53 16.69 2.17
N VAL A 41 22.31 16.79 2.72
CA VAL A 41 21.49 18.00 2.62
C VAL A 41 22.15 19.17 3.31
N GLU A 42 22.66 19.00 4.52
CA GLU A 42 23.39 20.05 5.22
C GLU A 42 24.66 20.49 4.47
N LYS A 43 25.40 19.54 3.88
CA LYS A 43 26.52 19.88 3.00
C LYS A 43 26.08 20.71 1.78
N ALA A 44 24.96 20.34 1.14
CA ALA A 44 24.43 21.10 -0.01
C ALA A 44 24.04 22.53 0.38
N LYS A 45 23.41 22.73 1.54
CA LYS A 45 23.08 24.07 2.09
C LYS A 45 24.33 24.91 2.34
N GLN A 46 25.39 24.29 2.87
CA GLN A 46 26.66 25.00 3.10
C GLN A 46 27.38 25.36 1.80
N GLN A 47 27.30 24.51 0.78
CA GLN A 47 27.92 24.76 -0.53
C GLN A 47 27.23 25.90 -1.30
N ASN A 48 25.93 25.97 -1.24
CA ASN A 48 25.14 27.04 -1.87
C ASN A 48 23.89 27.34 -1.05
N PRO A 49 23.92 28.34 -0.16
CA PRO A 49 22.76 28.72 0.66
C PRO A 49 21.57 29.26 -0.13
N ASP A 50 21.78 29.67 -1.39
CA ASP A 50 20.74 30.20 -2.25
C ASP A 50 20.08 29.13 -3.12
N ASN A 51 20.57 27.87 -3.03
CA ASN A 51 19.95 26.74 -3.69
C ASN A 51 18.70 26.24 -2.93
N LEU A 52 17.55 26.22 -3.57
CA LEU A 52 16.27 25.84 -2.98
C LEU A 52 16.01 24.32 -3.02
N ILE A 53 16.79 23.53 -3.77
CA ILE A 53 16.62 22.06 -3.81
C ILE A 53 16.80 21.39 -2.45
N PRO A 54 17.73 21.79 -1.58
CA PRO A 54 17.83 21.25 -0.22
C PRO A 54 16.52 21.34 0.59
N LEU A 55 15.67 22.35 0.35
CA LEU A 55 14.36 22.44 1.00
C LEU A 55 13.41 21.31 0.57
N LEU A 56 13.45 20.94 -0.71
CA LEU A 56 12.71 19.77 -1.21
C LEU A 56 13.24 18.47 -0.58
N LEU A 57 14.55 18.35 -0.41
CA LEU A 57 15.16 17.14 0.20
C LEU A 57 14.82 17.01 1.68
N ASP A 58 14.80 18.14 2.44
CA ASP A 58 14.30 18.17 3.81
C ASP A 58 12.82 17.77 3.89
N ASP A 59 12.03 18.15 2.88
CA ASP A 59 10.63 17.77 2.78
C ASP A 59 10.47 16.25 2.65
N TYR A 60 11.26 15.59 1.80
CA TYR A 60 11.27 14.13 1.69
C TYR A 60 11.62 13.45 3.01
N ILE A 61 12.58 14.00 3.78
CA ILE A 61 12.97 13.45 5.10
C ILE A 61 11.77 13.51 6.06
N ASP A 62 11.15 14.68 6.21
CA ASP A 62 10.01 14.85 7.10
C ASP A 62 8.82 14.00 6.63
N PHE A 63 8.60 13.92 5.32
CA PHE A 63 7.56 13.08 4.72
C PHE A 63 7.75 11.60 5.11
N PHE A 64 8.92 11.02 4.89
CA PHE A 64 9.14 9.61 5.21
C PHE A 64 9.03 9.32 6.70
N ILE A 65 9.56 10.18 7.58
CA ILE A 65 9.42 10.02 9.03
C ILE A 65 7.94 10.00 9.42
N LEU A 66 7.16 10.99 8.97
CA LEU A 66 5.77 11.12 9.34
C LEU A 66 4.87 10.05 8.69
N PHE A 67 5.17 9.67 7.45
CA PHE A 67 4.39 8.69 6.71
C PHE A 67 4.53 7.26 7.24
N PHE A 68 5.76 6.86 7.62
CA PHE A 68 6.03 5.52 8.13
C PHE A 68 5.75 5.35 9.62
N ASN A 69 6.01 6.38 10.43
CA ASN A 69 5.92 6.26 11.89
C ASN A 69 4.60 6.79 12.47
N GLU A 70 3.92 7.70 11.76
CA GLU A 70 2.65 8.32 12.21
C GLU A 70 2.71 8.81 13.66
N ASP A 71 3.89 9.23 14.18
CA ASP A 71 4.04 9.67 15.55
C ASP A 71 3.44 11.08 15.72
N PRO A 72 2.47 11.27 16.66
CA PRO A 72 1.83 12.58 16.87
C PRO A 72 2.78 13.66 17.37
N THR A 73 3.85 13.29 18.08
CA THR A 73 4.86 14.24 18.55
C THR A 73 5.71 14.74 17.39
N GLU A 74 6.19 13.82 16.55
CA GLU A 74 6.90 14.18 15.31
C GLU A 74 5.99 15.00 14.38
N TYR A 75 4.71 14.65 14.27
CA TYR A 75 3.75 15.40 13.48
C TYR A 75 3.64 16.85 13.95
N LYS A 76 3.48 17.08 15.25
CA LYS A 76 3.41 18.44 15.81
C LYS A 76 4.64 19.27 15.49
N ASN A 77 5.81 18.64 15.50
CA ASN A 77 7.07 19.33 15.28
C ASN A 77 7.38 19.55 13.79
N ARG A 78 7.10 18.57 12.93
CA ARG A 78 7.53 18.57 11.51
C ARG A 78 6.47 19.07 10.53
N TYR A 79 5.18 18.86 10.82
CA TYR A 79 4.12 19.22 9.87
C TYR A 79 4.07 20.72 9.51
N PRO A 80 4.37 21.68 10.42
CA PRO A 80 4.49 23.09 10.07
C PRO A 80 5.57 23.37 9.01
N HIS A 81 6.67 22.62 8.98
CA HIS A 81 7.77 22.80 8.02
C HIS A 81 7.31 22.71 6.56
N PHE A 82 6.27 21.92 6.25
CA PHE A 82 5.72 21.86 4.89
C PHE A 82 5.23 23.24 4.42
N THR A 83 4.58 23.99 5.31
CA THR A 83 4.05 25.33 4.97
C THR A 83 5.18 26.35 4.90
N GLU A 84 6.16 26.29 5.78
CA GLU A 84 7.35 27.15 5.77
C GLU A 84 8.17 26.93 4.50
N ARG A 85 8.41 25.68 4.11
CA ARG A 85 9.13 25.33 2.87
C ARG A 85 8.39 25.81 1.62
N LEU A 86 7.05 25.70 1.59
CA LEU A 86 6.26 26.23 0.48
C LEU A 86 6.49 27.74 0.31
N ALA A 87 6.50 28.51 1.40
CA ALA A 87 6.76 29.93 1.33
C ALA A 87 8.18 30.24 0.82
N LEU A 88 9.21 29.53 1.33
CA LEU A 88 10.59 29.70 0.87
C LEU A 88 10.81 29.30 -0.60
N LEU A 89 10.14 28.24 -1.06
CA LEU A 89 10.24 27.79 -2.44
C LEU A 89 9.57 28.78 -3.41
N GLU A 90 8.58 29.56 -2.97
CA GLU A 90 7.93 30.59 -3.79
C GLU A 90 8.85 31.77 -4.13
N ASP A 91 9.97 31.95 -3.40
CA ASP A 91 10.99 32.97 -3.66
C ASP A 91 11.90 32.63 -4.85
N GLY A 92 11.83 31.41 -5.36
CA GLY A 92 12.67 30.97 -6.45
C GLY A 92 12.22 31.41 -7.84
N PRO A 93 13.08 31.21 -8.87
CA PRO A 93 12.81 31.63 -10.24
C PRO A 93 11.62 30.87 -10.84
N LYS A 94 10.53 31.57 -11.14
CA LYS A 94 9.25 31.05 -11.64
C LYS A 94 9.33 30.41 -13.04
N ASN A 95 10.39 30.70 -13.78
CA ASN A 95 10.68 30.09 -15.10
C ASN A 95 11.44 28.77 -15.00
N SER A 96 11.90 28.36 -13.82
CA SER A 96 12.51 27.04 -13.61
C SER A 96 11.47 25.93 -13.66
N PRO A 97 11.75 24.78 -14.32
CA PRO A 97 10.87 23.62 -14.26
C PRO A 97 10.75 23.05 -12.84
N PHE A 98 11.71 23.31 -11.97
CA PHE A 98 11.67 22.90 -10.56
C PHE A 98 10.76 23.78 -9.70
N TYR A 99 10.40 25.00 -10.12
CA TYR A 99 9.52 25.86 -9.32
C TYR A 99 8.19 25.18 -9.00
N ASN A 100 7.39 24.89 -10.03
CA ASN A 100 6.11 24.20 -9.85
C ASN A 100 6.28 22.75 -9.40
N PHE A 101 7.36 22.07 -9.80
CA PHE A 101 7.65 20.71 -9.40
C PHE A 101 7.87 20.60 -7.88
N CYS A 102 8.74 21.42 -7.29
CA CYS A 102 9.00 21.42 -5.85
C CYS A 102 7.73 21.77 -5.05
N LEU A 103 7.03 22.82 -5.44
CA LEU A 103 5.79 23.23 -4.79
C LEU A 103 4.72 22.13 -4.84
N SER A 104 4.59 21.44 -5.97
CA SER A 104 3.62 20.35 -6.11
C SER A 104 4.01 19.12 -5.28
N THR A 105 5.30 18.75 -5.25
CA THR A 105 5.80 17.62 -4.46
C THR A 105 5.57 17.83 -2.97
N VAL A 106 5.96 19.01 -2.44
CA VAL A 106 5.72 19.35 -1.02
C VAL A 106 4.23 19.32 -0.68
N ARG A 107 3.34 19.80 -1.59
CA ARG A 107 1.89 19.70 -1.36
C ARG A 107 1.35 18.28 -1.38
N ILE A 108 1.86 17.41 -2.25
CA ILE A 108 1.50 15.99 -2.27
C ILE A 108 1.91 15.32 -0.95
N HIS A 109 3.14 15.54 -0.49
CA HIS A 109 3.63 14.99 0.77
C HIS A 109 2.84 15.51 1.97
N LYS A 110 2.61 16.81 2.04
CA LYS A 110 1.77 17.44 3.06
C LYS A 110 0.37 16.85 3.10
N ALA A 111 -0.26 16.68 1.94
CA ALA A 111 -1.59 16.09 1.82
C ALA A 111 -1.60 14.61 2.24
N ALA A 112 -0.62 13.82 1.80
CA ALA A 112 -0.52 12.41 2.17
C ALA A 112 -0.33 12.24 3.70
N VAL A 113 0.52 13.06 4.32
CA VAL A 113 0.67 13.11 5.78
C VAL A 113 -0.65 13.55 6.45
N ALA A 114 -1.31 14.58 5.94
CA ALA A 114 -2.59 15.04 6.49
C ALA A 114 -3.66 13.92 6.50
N VAL A 115 -3.73 13.10 5.44
CA VAL A 115 -4.60 11.91 5.39
C VAL A 115 -4.25 10.93 6.52
N LYS A 116 -2.95 10.65 6.73
CA LYS A 116 -2.48 9.76 7.80
C LYS A 116 -2.90 10.25 9.20
N PHE A 117 -3.00 11.55 9.39
CA PHE A 117 -3.44 12.16 10.66
C PHE A 117 -4.93 12.56 10.67
N GLY A 118 -5.73 12.07 9.70
CA GLY A 118 -7.19 12.24 9.68
C GLY A 118 -7.67 13.60 9.19
N GLN A 119 -6.81 14.41 8.59
CA GLN A 119 -7.14 15.74 8.06
C GLN A 119 -7.47 15.68 6.56
N THR A 120 -8.40 14.80 6.18
CA THR A 120 -8.73 14.51 4.78
C THR A 120 -9.23 15.71 3.99
N TRP A 121 -9.92 16.64 4.65
CA TRP A 121 -10.45 17.84 3.98
C TRP A 121 -9.33 18.80 3.57
N SER A 122 -8.39 19.09 4.45
CA SER A 122 -7.23 19.94 4.13
C SER A 122 -6.33 19.29 3.07
N ALA A 123 -6.18 17.96 3.14
CA ALA A 123 -5.45 17.18 2.14
C ALA A 123 -6.04 17.37 0.74
N GLY A 124 -7.37 17.39 0.60
CA GLY A 124 -8.04 17.60 -0.69
C GLY A 124 -7.63 18.91 -1.37
N TRP A 125 -7.49 20.00 -0.60
CA TRP A 125 -7.04 21.29 -1.12
C TRP A 125 -5.57 21.28 -1.55
N ASP A 126 -4.69 20.65 -0.79
CA ASP A 126 -3.27 20.54 -1.17
C ASP A 126 -3.09 19.63 -2.39
N PHE A 127 -3.82 18.51 -2.51
CA PHE A 127 -3.83 17.68 -3.73
C PHE A 127 -4.34 18.46 -4.95
N ARG A 128 -5.39 19.25 -4.80
CA ARG A 128 -5.88 20.11 -5.88
C ARG A 128 -4.83 21.12 -6.35
N LYS A 129 -4.19 21.81 -5.40
CA LYS A 129 -3.13 22.76 -5.73
C LYS A 129 -1.96 22.09 -6.43
N ALA A 130 -1.53 20.93 -5.94
CA ALA A 130 -0.48 20.12 -6.57
C ALA A 130 -0.86 19.73 -8.01
N TYR A 131 -2.08 19.25 -8.21
CA TYR A 131 -2.59 18.89 -9.54
C TYR A 131 -2.52 20.05 -10.53
N LEU A 132 -2.93 21.25 -10.12
CA LEU A 132 -2.89 22.44 -10.97
C LEU A 132 -1.46 22.89 -11.29
N LEU A 133 -0.56 22.85 -10.29
CA LEU A 133 0.86 23.19 -10.48
C LEU A 133 1.55 22.21 -11.44
N LEU A 134 1.32 20.90 -11.31
CA LEU A 134 1.88 19.91 -12.23
C LEU A 134 1.34 20.09 -13.65
N LYS A 135 0.05 20.36 -13.80
CA LYS A 135 -0.56 20.64 -15.11
C LYS A 135 0.02 21.88 -15.77
N GLU A 136 0.23 22.94 -14.99
CA GLU A 136 0.87 24.17 -15.47
C GLU A 136 2.33 23.91 -15.85
N ASN A 137 3.07 23.17 -15.01
CA ASN A 137 4.46 22.83 -15.26
C ASN A 137 4.63 21.98 -16.53
N GLN A 138 3.75 21.01 -16.75
CA GLN A 138 3.75 20.21 -17.98
C GLN A 138 3.53 21.07 -19.23
N LYS A 139 2.69 22.10 -19.13
CA LYS A 139 2.45 23.03 -20.24
C LYS A 139 3.65 23.94 -20.51
N LYS A 140 4.30 24.45 -19.44
CA LYS A 140 5.45 25.35 -19.55
C LYS A 140 6.74 24.62 -19.92
N HIS A 141 6.92 23.41 -19.40
CA HIS A 141 8.14 22.60 -19.52
C HIS A 141 7.81 21.18 -19.98
N PRO A 142 7.33 20.98 -21.23
CA PRO A 142 6.84 19.67 -21.69
C PRO A 142 7.94 18.60 -21.76
N THR A 143 9.22 18.99 -21.82
CA THR A 143 10.38 18.09 -21.85
C THR A 143 10.92 17.73 -20.44
N PHE A 144 10.40 18.35 -19.39
CA PHE A 144 10.82 18.06 -18.02
C PHE A 144 10.14 16.78 -17.50
N LEU A 145 10.79 15.65 -17.71
CA LEU A 145 10.25 14.31 -17.45
C LEU A 145 9.82 14.04 -15.99
N PRO A 146 10.47 14.59 -14.94
CA PRO A 146 10.00 14.33 -13.54
C PRO A 146 8.53 14.67 -13.31
N ASN A 147 7.95 15.58 -14.08
CA ASN A 147 6.51 15.85 -14.04
C ASN A 147 5.66 14.61 -14.32
N GLN A 148 6.11 13.70 -15.20
CA GLN A 148 5.34 12.52 -15.57
C GLN A 148 5.17 11.55 -14.38
N LEU A 149 6.19 11.43 -13.53
CA LEU A 149 6.13 10.59 -12.34
C LEU A 149 5.07 11.10 -11.36
N MET A 150 5.18 12.37 -10.96
CA MET A 150 4.26 12.97 -9.98
C MET A 150 2.84 13.13 -10.51
N SER A 151 2.70 13.60 -11.76
CA SER A 151 1.38 13.71 -12.40
C SER A 151 0.73 12.35 -12.58
N GLY A 152 1.50 11.36 -13.03
CA GLY A 152 1.01 10.00 -13.25
C GLY A 152 0.53 9.35 -11.97
N ALA A 153 1.30 9.45 -10.88
CA ALA A 153 0.91 8.95 -9.57
C ALA A 153 -0.40 9.61 -9.08
N LEU A 154 -0.48 10.93 -9.17
CA LEU A 154 -1.65 11.68 -8.73
C LEU A 154 -2.90 11.40 -9.58
N ILE A 155 -2.77 11.39 -10.91
CA ILE A 155 -3.88 11.11 -11.85
C ILE A 155 -4.40 9.67 -11.66
N ALA A 156 -3.50 8.69 -11.49
CA ALA A 156 -3.88 7.31 -11.20
C ALA A 156 -4.63 7.21 -9.86
N ALA A 157 -4.10 7.81 -8.80
CA ALA A 157 -4.74 7.82 -7.49
C ALA A 157 -6.14 8.44 -7.53
N ILE A 158 -6.31 9.59 -8.20
CA ILE A 158 -7.64 10.23 -8.40
C ILE A 158 -8.58 9.30 -9.16
N GLY A 159 -8.06 8.57 -10.16
CA GLY A 159 -8.84 7.60 -10.95
C GLY A 159 -9.41 6.43 -10.14
N THR A 160 -8.84 6.12 -8.97
CA THR A 160 -9.31 5.04 -8.08
C THR A 160 -10.47 5.45 -7.17
N ILE A 161 -10.75 6.74 -7.06
CA ILE A 161 -11.82 7.24 -6.17
C ILE A 161 -13.17 6.66 -6.61
N PRO A 162 -13.89 5.94 -5.73
CA PRO A 162 -15.16 5.31 -6.07
C PRO A 162 -16.19 6.29 -6.61
N SER A 163 -17.10 5.80 -7.46
CA SER A 163 -18.13 6.64 -8.09
C SER A 163 -19.00 7.41 -7.09
N SER A 164 -19.26 6.82 -5.91
CA SER A 164 -19.97 7.47 -4.80
C SER A 164 -19.27 8.73 -4.24
N TYR A 165 -17.97 8.84 -4.44
CA TYR A 165 -17.15 9.98 -4.00
C TYR A 165 -16.65 10.86 -5.15
N LYS A 166 -17.00 10.54 -6.41
CA LYS A 166 -16.58 11.33 -7.59
C LYS A 166 -17.07 12.80 -7.53
N TRP A 167 -18.15 13.06 -6.82
CA TRP A 167 -18.62 14.43 -6.61
C TRP A 167 -17.60 15.30 -5.85
N ILE A 168 -16.83 14.69 -4.91
CA ILE A 168 -15.73 15.39 -4.21
C ILE A 168 -14.64 15.77 -5.21
N VAL A 169 -14.22 14.82 -6.04
CA VAL A 169 -13.20 15.04 -7.08
C VAL A 169 -13.65 16.12 -8.06
N SER A 170 -14.93 16.09 -8.44
CA SER A 170 -15.54 17.12 -9.29
C SER A 170 -15.57 18.50 -8.62
N LEU A 171 -15.90 18.56 -7.32
CA LEU A 171 -15.87 19.79 -6.52
C LEU A 171 -14.48 20.43 -6.51
N PHE A 172 -13.43 19.60 -6.43
CA PHE A 172 -12.04 20.03 -6.52
C PHE A 172 -11.57 20.30 -7.97
N GLY A 173 -12.40 20.04 -8.99
CA GLY A 173 -12.06 20.25 -10.39
C GLY A 173 -10.89 19.41 -10.90
N MET A 174 -10.67 18.24 -10.27
CA MET A 174 -9.64 17.29 -10.66
C MET A 174 -10.23 16.23 -11.61
N LYS A 175 -9.39 15.71 -12.50
CA LYS A 175 -9.72 14.57 -13.36
C LYS A 175 -8.68 13.48 -13.17
N GLY A 176 -9.12 12.24 -12.97
CA GLY A 176 -8.27 11.08 -12.81
C GLY A 176 -8.55 10.04 -13.88
N SER A 177 -7.51 9.35 -14.28
CA SER A 177 -7.57 8.21 -15.21
C SER A 177 -6.47 7.22 -14.80
N ILE A 178 -6.87 6.00 -14.45
CA ILE A 178 -5.91 4.95 -14.11
C ILE A 178 -4.98 4.69 -15.29
N SER A 179 -5.53 4.50 -16.49
CA SER A 179 -4.74 4.19 -17.68
C SER A 179 -3.76 5.31 -18.05
N GLU A 180 -4.20 6.57 -18.01
CA GLU A 180 -3.33 7.72 -18.29
C GLU A 180 -2.22 7.83 -17.24
N GLY A 181 -2.57 7.77 -15.95
CA GLY A 181 -1.60 7.87 -14.87
C GLY A 181 -0.56 6.75 -14.90
N MET A 182 -1.00 5.50 -15.13
CA MET A 182 -0.10 4.35 -15.29
C MET A 182 0.84 4.50 -16.47
N ASN A 183 0.35 5.00 -17.62
CA ASN A 183 1.21 5.22 -18.80
C ASN A 183 2.28 6.28 -18.54
N LEU A 184 1.95 7.38 -17.86
CA LEU A 184 2.93 8.40 -17.48
C LEU A 184 4.01 7.84 -16.55
N VAL A 185 3.63 7.13 -15.49
CA VAL A 185 4.60 6.51 -14.56
C VAL A 185 5.44 5.46 -15.26
N ARG A 186 4.84 4.61 -16.11
CA ARG A 186 5.56 3.60 -16.90
C ARG A 186 6.60 4.25 -17.83
N ASN A 187 6.17 5.24 -18.62
CA ASN A 187 7.05 5.92 -19.57
C ASN A 187 8.25 6.54 -18.85
N PHE A 188 8.03 7.17 -17.70
CA PHE A 188 9.10 7.70 -16.87
C PHE A 188 10.04 6.60 -16.35
N THR A 189 9.47 5.56 -15.70
CA THR A 189 10.22 4.47 -15.05
C THR A 189 11.13 3.70 -16.00
N PHE A 190 10.73 3.59 -17.28
CA PHE A 190 11.48 2.88 -18.31
C PHE A 190 12.21 3.80 -19.31
N SER A 191 12.23 5.10 -19.04
CA SER A 191 12.96 6.07 -19.86
C SER A 191 14.47 5.95 -19.69
N ASN A 192 15.21 6.27 -20.76
CA ASN A 192 16.66 6.44 -20.71
C ASN A 192 17.11 7.86 -20.29
N ASP A 193 16.17 8.75 -20.01
CA ASP A 193 16.44 10.11 -19.58
C ASP A 193 17.28 10.12 -18.28
N PRO A 194 18.25 11.04 -18.13
CA PRO A 194 19.02 11.18 -16.90
C PRO A 194 18.17 11.33 -15.63
N TRP A 195 17.03 12.03 -15.70
CA TRP A 195 16.10 12.18 -14.59
C TRP A 195 15.48 10.86 -14.15
N ALA A 196 15.19 9.96 -15.07
CA ALA A 196 14.66 8.64 -14.73
C ALA A 196 15.66 7.82 -13.90
N LYS A 197 16.97 8.02 -14.10
CA LYS A 197 18.02 7.39 -13.28
C LYS A 197 18.10 8.02 -11.89
N ILE A 198 17.99 9.34 -11.80
CA ILE A 198 18.03 10.08 -10.52
C ILE A 198 16.82 9.68 -9.65
N PHE A 199 15.62 9.64 -10.24
CA PHE A 199 14.36 9.29 -9.56
C PHE A 199 14.04 7.77 -9.59
N ALA A 200 15.01 6.90 -9.89
CA ALA A 200 14.79 5.48 -10.09
C ALA A 200 14.17 4.78 -8.85
N ASN A 201 14.62 5.13 -7.64
CA ASN A 201 14.09 4.54 -6.41
C ASN A 201 12.61 4.86 -6.22
N GLU A 202 12.24 6.12 -6.36
CA GLU A 202 10.86 6.58 -6.19
C GLU A 202 9.96 6.06 -7.30
N SER A 203 10.41 6.12 -8.56
CA SER A 203 9.62 5.65 -9.69
C SER A 203 9.35 4.15 -9.64
N ALA A 204 10.32 3.34 -9.21
CA ALA A 204 10.13 1.91 -9.03
C ALA A 204 9.12 1.62 -7.91
N PHE A 205 9.18 2.35 -6.81
CA PHE A 205 8.23 2.25 -5.71
C PHE A 205 6.80 2.59 -6.18
N VAL A 206 6.62 3.75 -6.81
CA VAL A 206 5.31 4.19 -7.30
C VAL A 206 4.76 3.21 -8.34
N TYR A 207 5.57 2.82 -9.32
CA TYR A 207 5.15 1.90 -10.37
C TYR A 207 4.73 0.53 -9.83
N GLY A 208 5.51 -0.04 -8.91
CA GLY A 208 5.20 -1.32 -8.28
C GLY A 208 3.86 -1.31 -7.52
N TYR A 209 3.63 -0.27 -6.71
CA TYR A 209 2.36 -0.11 -5.98
C TYR A 209 1.16 0.11 -6.89
N LEU A 210 1.28 0.97 -7.90
CA LEU A 210 0.19 1.24 -8.84
C LEU A 210 -0.16 -0.02 -9.64
N MET A 211 0.83 -0.76 -10.12
CA MET A 211 0.62 -2.02 -10.84
C MET A 211 -0.10 -3.05 -9.98
N PHE A 212 0.33 -3.21 -8.72
CA PHE A 212 -0.21 -4.20 -7.82
C PHE A 212 -1.65 -3.88 -7.34
N TYR A 213 -1.85 -2.68 -6.81
CA TYR A 213 -3.11 -2.31 -6.15
C TYR A 213 -4.13 -1.70 -7.09
N ILE A 214 -3.70 -1.01 -8.12
CA ILE A 214 -4.60 -0.28 -9.03
C ILE A 214 -4.88 -1.06 -10.31
N GLU A 215 -3.86 -1.57 -11.00
CA GLU A 215 -4.07 -2.45 -12.15
C GLU A 215 -4.43 -3.90 -11.75
N ASN A 216 -4.26 -4.26 -10.48
CA ASN A 216 -4.43 -5.62 -9.95
C ASN A 216 -3.54 -6.67 -10.66
N LYS A 217 -2.38 -6.26 -11.17
CA LYS A 217 -1.38 -7.10 -11.84
C LYS A 217 -0.33 -7.56 -10.83
N LYS A 218 -0.77 -8.40 -9.89
CA LYS A 218 0.02 -8.76 -8.71
C LYS A 218 1.30 -9.51 -9.04
N ASP A 219 1.21 -10.52 -9.89
CA ASP A 219 2.36 -11.34 -10.28
C ASP A 219 3.34 -10.55 -11.15
N GLU A 220 2.84 -9.68 -12.04
CA GLU A 220 3.68 -8.79 -12.86
C GLU A 220 4.43 -7.77 -11.97
N ALA A 221 3.79 -7.26 -10.90
CA ALA A 221 4.45 -6.35 -9.97
C ALA A 221 5.59 -7.03 -9.20
N LEU A 222 5.43 -8.29 -8.78
CA LEU A 222 6.50 -9.06 -8.16
C LEU A 222 7.59 -9.45 -9.16
N ALA A 223 7.20 -9.82 -10.39
CA ALA A 223 8.14 -10.07 -11.47
C ALA A 223 8.97 -8.83 -11.80
N PHE A 224 8.36 -7.63 -11.79
CA PHE A 224 9.07 -6.35 -11.96
C PHE A 224 10.17 -6.16 -10.90
N VAL A 225 9.90 -6.44 -9.62
CA VAL A 225 10.91 -6.36 -8.54
C VAL A 225 12.13 -7.23 -8.87
N GLN A 226 11.89 -8.47 -9.32
CA GLN A 226 12.95 -9.43 -9.64
C GLN A 226 13.69 -9.08 -10.93
N GLN A 227 12.97 -8.79 -12.00
CA GLN A 227 13.55 -8.47 -13.32
C GLN A 227 14.39 -7.19 -13.31
N ARG A 228 13.96 -6.19 -12.57
CA ARG A 228 14.72 -4.94 -12.38
C ARG A 228 15.87 -5.10 -11.38
N LYS A 229 15.99 -6.26 -10.72
CA LYS A 229 17.02 -6.54 -9.71
C LYS A 229 17.08 -5.42 -8.67
N LEU A 230 15.91 -5.02 -8.16
CA LEU A 230 15.85 -3.95 -7.17
C LEU A 230 16.69 -4.33 -5.95
N ASP A 231 17.47 -3.38 -5.46
CA ASP A 231 18.26 -3.58 -4.23
C ASP A 231 17.29 -3.63 -3.03
N LEU A 232 17.10 -4.81 -2.46
CA LEU A 232 16.24 -5.03 -1.30
C LEU A 232 17.03 -5.11 0.00
N VAL A 233 18.37 -5.11 -0.08
CA VAL A 233 19.26 -5.12 1.08
C VAL A 233 19.56 -3.69 1.54
N HIS A 234 20.02 -2.83 0.63
CA HIS A 234 20.49 -1.48 0.95
C HIS A 234 19.49 -0.38 0.55
N ASN A 235 18.30 -0.76 0.06
CA ASN A 235 17.20 0.18 -0.20
C ASN A 235 15.95 -0.27 0.54
N HIS A 236 15.73 0.31 1.72
CA HIS A 236 14.61 -0.04 2.59
C HIS A 236 13.24 0.35 2.01
N LEU A 237 13.16 1.36 1.15
CA LEU A 237 11.90 1.71 0.46
C LEU A 237 11.50 0.59 -0.51
N HIS A 238 12.47 0.05 -1.27
CA HIS A 238 12.23 -1.10 -2.15
C HIS A 238 11.95 -2.38 -1.37
N CYS A 239 12.69 -2.63 -0.27
CA CYS A 239 12.47 -3.79 0.58
C CYS A 239 11.05 -3.78 1.17
N PHE A 240 10.60 -2.64 1.68
CA PHE A 240 9.25 -2.47 2.21
C PHE A 240 8.20 -2.73 1.14
N MET A 241 8.32 -2.09 -0.03
CA MET A 241 7.42 -2.33 -1.15
C MET A 241 7.37 -3.83 -1.50
N ALA A 242 8.51 -4.43 -1.79
CA ALA A 242 8.59 -5.82 -2.23
C ALA A 242 8.00 -6.78 -1.20
N ALA A 243 8.33 -6.61 0.09
CA ALA A 243 7.81 -7.43 1.17
C ALA A 243 6.29 -7.28 1.32
N ASN A 244 5.77 -6.06 1.30
CA ASN A 244 4.34 -5.80 1.38
C ASN A 244 3.58 -6.41 0.19
N LEU A 245 4.09 -6.26 -1.04
CA LEU A 245 3.48 -6.88 -2.22
C LEU A 245 3.52 -8.41 -2.13
N ALA A 246 4.61 -9.00 -1.67
CA ALA A 246 4.76 -10.45 -1.53
C ALA A 246 3.80 -11.03 -0.46
N ILE A 247 3.68 -10.40 0.71
CA ILE A 247 2.71 -10.78 1.75
C ILE A 247 1.28 -10.76 1.17
N ASN A 248 0.92 -9.69 0.46
CA ASN A 248 -0.41 -9.52 -0.14
C ASN A 248 -0.64 -10.35 -1.41
N ASN A 249 0.39 -11.08 -1.87
CA ASN A 249 0.32 -12.03 -3.00
C ASN A 249 0.67 -13.47 -2.60
N LYS A 250 0.43 -13.86 -1.36
CA LYS A 250 0.63 -15.22 -0.87
C LYS A 250 2.08 -15.74 -1.02
N GLN A 251 3.05 -14.86 -0.84
CA GLN A 251 4.49 -15.17 -0.88
C GLN A 251 5.17 -14.69 0.41
N SER A 252 4.53 -14.96 1.57
CA SER A 252 4.99 -14.46 2.86
C SER A 252 6.38 -14.97 3.26
N ALA A 253 6.75 -16.19 2.88
CA ALA A 253 8.11 -16.72 3.11
C ALA A 253 9.17 -15.87 2.39
N LEU A 254 8.90 -15.48 1.14
CA LEU A 254 9.79 -14.62 0.36
C LEU A 254 9.93 -13.23 1.00
N ALA A 255 8.80 -12.65 1.44
CA ALA A 255 8.79 -11.37 2.16
C ALA A 255 9.61 -11.43 3.44
N GLY A 256 9.42 -12.47 4.25
CA GLY A 256 10.19 -12.68 5.48
C GLY A 256 11.69 -12.77 5.22
N ASN A 257 12.10 -13.48 4.18
CA ASN A 257 13.50 -13.59 3.78
C ASN A 257 14.08 -12.21 3.40
N TRP A 258 13.37 -11.40 2.63
CA TRP A 258 13.82 -10.04 2.26
C TRP A 258 13.95 -9.15 3.49
N ILE A 259 12.97 -9.15 4.39
CA ILE A 259 12.99 -8.34 5.61
C ILE A 259 14.16 -8.74 6.52
N LEU A 260 14.43 -10.04 6.67
CA LEU A 260 15.50 -10.52 7.53
C LEU A 260 16.90 -10.18 7.02
N ASN A 261 17.08 -10.18 5.69
CA ASN A 261 18.36 -9.92 5.03
C ASN A 261 18.64 -8.44 4.74
N ARG A 262 17.70 -7.52 5.02
CA ARG A 262 17.96 -6.09 4.85
C ARG A 262 19.11 -5.60 5.73
N ASP A 263 19.85 -4.61 5.30
CA ASP A 263 20.86 -3.92 6.09
C ASP A 263 20.21 -3.28 7.34
N LYS A 264 20.75 -3.56 8.51
CA LYS A 264 20.22 -3.08 9.80
C LYS A 264 21.09 -2.01 10.43
N SER A 265 21.94 -1.35 9.63
CA SER A 265 22.77 -0.27 10.13
C SER A 265 21.92 0.91 10.65
N PRO A 266 22.44 1.71 11.59
CA PRO A 266 21.68 2.81 12.19
C PRO A 266 21.48 4.01 11.25
N GLU A 267 21.97 3.95 10.01
CA GLU A 267 21.78 5.00 9.01
C GLU A 267 20.35 5.07 8.50
N TYR A 268 19.60 3.95 8.60
CA TYR A 268 18.23 3.87 8.07
C TYR A 268 17.20 4.45 9.03
N LEU A 269 16.06 4.84 8.44
CA LEU A 269 14.88 5.24 9.20
C LEU A 269 14.50 4.14 10.21
N VAL A 270 14.49 4.51 11.50
CA VAL A 270 13.93 3.65 12.55
C VAL A 270 12.41 3.67 12.43
N THR A 271 11.82 2.52 12.20
CA THR A 271 10.36 2.40 12.03
C THR A 271 9.86 1.05 12.51
N PRO A 272 8.72 0.99 13.22
CA PRO A 272 8.10 -0.25 13.68
C PRO A 272 7.42 -1.05 12.57
N ILE A 273 7.41 -0.56 11.35
CA ILE A 273 6.75 -1.24 10.22
C ILE A 273 7.33 -2.64 9.96
N TRP A 274 8.62 -2.86 10.28
CA TRP A 274 9.24 -4.15 10.11
C TRP A 274 8.68 -5.22 11.05
N ASP A 275 8.33 -4.81 12.28
CA ASP A 275 7.68 -5.69 13.24
C ASP A 275 6.24 -6.00 12.82
N PHE A 276 5.55 -5.03 12.23
CA PHE A 276 4.23 -5.24 11.64
C PHE A 276 4.28 -6.31 10.54
N GLU A 277 5.13 -6.12 9.54
CA GLU A 277 5.25 -7.03 8.39
C GLU A 277 5.72 -8.44 8.84
N MET A 278 6.72 -8.51 9.72
CA MET A 278 7.19 -9.80 10.27
C MET A 278 6.14 -10.49 11.12
N GLY A 279 5.35 -9.74 11.88
CA GLY A 279 4.23 -10.28 12.63
C GLY A 279 3.21 -11.01 11.74
N PHE A 280 2.90 -10.46 10.57
CA PHE A 280 2.03 -11.07 9.57
C PHE A 280 2.70 -12.28 8.90
N VAL A 281 3.97 -12.15 8.51
CA VAL A 281 4.75 -13.27 7.92
C VAL A 281 4.71 -14.49 8.85
N LYS A 282 4.99 -14.28 10.13
CA LYS A 282 5.01 -15.35 11.14
C LYS A 282 3.61 -15.93 11.42
N LEU A 283 2.59 -15.06 11.47
CA LEU A 283 1.21 -15.50 11.64
C LEU A 283 0.75 -16.38 10.47
N TYR A 284 1.07 -16.01 9.25
CA TYR A 284 0.69 -16.75 8.05
C TYR A 284 1.35 -18.13 7.94
N HIS A 285 2.49 -18.34 8.59
CA HIS A 285 3.10 -19.66 8.73
C HIS A 285 2.71 -20.38 10.04
N VAL A 286 1.79 -19.76 10.83
CA VAL A 286 1.33 -20.31 12.13
C VAL A 286 2.47 -20.42 13.15
N GLU A 287 3.54 -19.65 12.99
CA GLU A 287 4.61 -19.48 13.97
C GLU A 287 4.13 -18.50 15.07
N LEU A 288 3.21 -18.98 15.91
CA LEU A 288 2.39 -18.12 16.77
C LEU A 288 3.21 -17.34 17.80
N ALA A 289 4.20 -17.97 18.43
CA ALA A 289 5.04 -17.31 19.43
C ALA A 289 5.85 -16.15 18.83
N GLU A 290 6.44 -16.36 17.65
CA GLU A 290 7.17 -15.32 16.93
C GLU A 290 6.25 -14.21 16.44
N SER A 291 5.07 -14.57 15.91
CA SER A 291 4.06 -13.59 15.50
C SER A 291 3.64 -12.68 16.67
N ILE A 292 3.35 -13.27 17.83
CA ILE A 292 3.00 -12.53 19.05
C ILE A 292 4.10 -11.54 19.41
N LYS A 293 5.36 -12.00 19.47
CA LYS A 293 6.51 -11.16 19.79
C LYS A 293 6.61 -9.92 18.88
N TYR A 294 6.52 -10.12 17.56
CA TYR A 294 6.61 -9.03 16.60
C TYR A 294 5.39 -8.08 16.68
N LEU A 295 4.18 -8.62 16.78
CA LEU A 295 2.98 -7.80 16.86
C LEU A 295 2.89 -7.02 18.19
N GLU A 296 3.33 -7.58 19.31
CA GLU A 296 3.43 -6.85 20.57
C GLU A 296 4.46 -5.73 20.52
N GLN A 297 5.63 -5.98 19.88
CA GLN A 297 6.63 -4.94 19.70
C GLN A 297 6.10 -3.81 18.83
N TYR A 298 5.44 -4.14 17.70
CA TYR A 298 4.76 -3.15 16.88
C TYR A 298 3.76 -2.31 17.68
N GLN A 299 2.88 -2.95 18.45
CA GLN A 299 1.86 -2.24 19.24
C GLN A 299 2.45 -1.37 20.37
N LYS A 300 3.64 -1.68 20.84
CA LYS A 300 4.38 -0.88 21.82
C LYS A 300 4.99 0.37 21.20
N ASP A 301 5.60 0.22 20.02
CA ASP A 301 6.43 1.25 19.41
C ASP A 301 5.65 2.15 18.44
N PHE A 302 4.65 1.60 17.74
CA PHE A 302 3.85 2.38 16.80
C PHE A 302 2.84 3.27 17.52
N LYS A 303 2.86 4.56 17.20
CA LYS A 303 2.01 5.58 17.83
C LYS A 303 0.93 6.11 16.90
N GLY A 304 0.88 5.59 15.67
CA GLY A 304 -0.05 5.99 14.63
C GLY A 304 -1.44 5.38 14.77
N ARG A 305 -2.20 5.45 13.69
CA ARG A 305 -3.61 5.08 13.70
C ARG A 305 -4.03 4.06 12.62
N PHE A 306 -3.29 3.97 11.51
CA PHE A 306 -3.60 3.05 10.41
C PHE A 306 -3.16 1.62 10.74
N TYR A 307 -3.99 0.63 10.40
CA TYR A 307 -3.77 -0.80 10.63
C TYR A 307 -3.58 -1.24 12.08
N VAL A 308 -3.82 -0.36 13.06
CA VAL A 308 -3.68 -0.67 14.49
C VAL A 308 -4.72 -1.68 14.94
N LYS A 309 -5.98 -1.52 14.48
CA LYS A 309 -7.04 -2.48 14.81
C LYS A 309 -6.80 -3.82 14.16
N ASP A 310 -6.34 -3.85 12.91
CA ASP A 310 -6.01 -5.09 12.20
C ASP A 310 -4.84 -5.82 12.87
N ALA A 311 -3.79 -5.10 13.30
CA ALA A 311 -2.68 -5.69 14.04
C ALA A 311 -3.13 -6.32 15.37
N TYR A 312 -4.00 -5.64 16.15
CA TYR A 312 -4.60 -6.23 17.35
C TYR A 312 -5.49 -7.44 17.04
N ASN A 313 -6.20 -7.43 15.92
CA ASN A 313 -6.99 -8.57 15.48
C ASN A 313 -6.11 -9.79 15.17
N LYS A 314 -5.01 -9.59 14.45
CA LYS A 314 -4.02 -10.64 14.17
C LYS A 314 -3.36 -11.17 15.45
N LEU A 315 -3.01 -10.26 16.36
CA LEU A 315 -2.49 -10.63 17.68
C LEU A 315 -3.51 -11.46 18.47
N SER A 316 -4.80 -11.08 18.42
CA SER A 316 -5.85 -11.85 19.08
C SER A 316 -5.99 -13.26 18.50
N TRP A 317 -5.86 -13.44 17.18
CA TRP A 317 -5.86 -14.75 16.54
C TRP A 317 -4.65 -15.60 16.92
N ALA A 318 -3.47 -14.97 17.01
CA ALA A 318 -2.25 -15.69 17.43
C ALA A 318 -2.39 -16.24 18.84
N TYR A 319 -2.84 -15.44 19.80
CA TYR A 319 -3.12 -15.89 21.16
C TYR A 319 -4.22 -16.96 21.23
N TYR A 320 -5.31 -16.77 20.48
CA TYR A 320 -6.41 -17.73 20.42
C TYR A 320 -5.95 -19.09 19.92
N LEU A 321 -5.20 -19.13 18.83
CA LEU A 321 -4.66 -20.37 18.27
C LEU A 321 -3.59 -21.01 19.16
N GLN A 322 -2.92 -20.25 20.00
CA GLN A 322 -1.99 -20.73 21.01
C GLN A 322 -2.71 -21.32 22.26
N GLY A 323 -4.03 -21.13 22.37
CA GLY A 323 -4.82 -21.56 23.50
C GLY A 323 -4.89 -20.56 24.66
N ASN A 324 -4.30 -19.34 24.51
CA ASN A 324 -4.35 -18.31 25.51
C ASN A 324 -5.59 -17.40 25.32
N GLN A 325 -6.76 -17.91 25.73
CA GLN A 325 -8.03 -17.20 25.56
C GLN A 325 -8.08 -15.86 26.28
N ALA A 326 -7.44 -15.75 27.46
CA ALA A 326 -7.42 -14.50 28.22
C ALA A 326 -6.67 -13.39 27.46
N ALA A 327 -5.46 -13.67 26.95
CA ALA A 327 -4.69 -12.74 26.15
C ALA A 327 -5.37 -12.41 24.81
N ALA A 328 -5.98 -13.42 24.17
CA ALA A 328 -6.75 -13.24 22.94
C ALA A 328 -7.91 -12.24 23.14
N THR A 329 -8.68 -12.41 24.21
CA THR A 329 -9.78 -11.50 24.55
C THR A 329 -9.27 -10.09 24.92
N ALA A 330 -8.16 -10.01 25.65
CA ALA A 330 -7.55 -8.73 26.00
C ALA A 330 -7.09 -7.96 24.74
N ALA A 331 -6.44 -8.64 23.79
CA ALA A 331 -6.04 -8.05 22.50
C ALA A 331 -7.28 -7.60 21.69
N ARG A 332 -8.32 -8.41 21.66
CA ARG A 332 -9.57 -8.10 20.96
C ARG A 332 -10.26 -6.86 21.55
N ASN A 333 -10.28 -6.71 22.86
CA ASN A 333 -10.83 -5.52 23.54
C ASN A 333 -10.05 -4.25 23.20
N LYS A 334 -8.75 -4.34 22.89
CA LYS A 334 -7.94 -3.21 22.45
C LYS A 334 -8.36 -2.69 21.07
N ILE A 335 -8.88 -3.55 20.18
CA ILE A 335 -9.43 -3.15 18.87
C ILE A 335 -10.51 -2.07 19.02
N LEU A 336 -11.33 -2.17 20.06
CA LEU A 336 -12.42 -1.20 20.30
C LEU A 336 -11.93 0.15 20.83
N LYS A 337 -10.71 0.20 21.40
CA LYS A 337 -10.15 1.38 22.08
C LYS A 337 -9.12 2.14 21.24
N TYR A 338 -8.32 1.45 20.44
CA TYR A 338 -7.15 2.01 19.76
C TYR A 338 -7.31 1.96 18.23
N GLY A 339 -6.60 2.83 17.54
CA GLY A 339 -6.60 2.92 16.07
C GLY A 339 -7.85 3.59 15.51
N ALA A 340 -7.83 3.84 14.20
CA ALA A 340 -8.90 4.49 13.46
C ALA A 340 -9.66 3.51 12.55
N LEU A 341 -10.67 4.01 11.83
CA LEU A 341 -11.47 3.25 10.86
C LEU A 341 -11.16 3.71 9.42
N ASP A 342 -9.92 4.06 9.17
CA ASP A 342 -9.53 4.63 7.88
C ASP A 342 -9.29 3.54 6.81
N THR A 343 -8.92 2.32 7.23
CA THR A 343 -8.72 1.18 6.32
C THR A 343 -9.86 0.17 6.41
N ASP A 344 -10.08 -0.58 5.32
CA ASP A 344 -11.08 -1.67 5.33
C ASP A 344 -10.68 -2.81 6.28
N ALA A 345 -9.38 -3.04 6.46
CA ALA A 345 -8.86 -4.00 7.43
C ALA A 345 -9.22 -3.60 8.87
N ASP A 346 -9.04 -2.32 9.24
CA ASP A 346 -9.42 -1.80 10.55
C ASP A 346 -10.95 -1.82 10.78
N LYS A 347 -11.74 -1.46 9.76
CA LYS A 347 -13.21 -1.56 9.82
C LYS A 347 -13.66 -3.00 10.06
N LYS A 348 -13.08 -3.96 9.34
CA LYS A 348 -13.37 -5.40 9.51
C LYS A 348 -12.96 -5.88 10.89
N ALA A 349 -11.76 -5.55 11.35
CA ALA A 349 -11.28 -5.89 12.68
C ALA A 349 -12.24 -5.38 13.78
N GLN A 350 -12.71 -4.13 13.66
CA GLN A 350 -13.67 -3.57 14.61
C GLN A 350 -15.04 -4.25 14.55
N LYS A 351 -15.53 -4.59 13.34
CA LYS A 351 -16.78 -5.35 13.17
C LYS A 351 -16.67 -6.69 13.90
N ASP A 352 -15.58 -7.43 13.67
CA ASP A 352 -15.34 -8.74 14.26
C ASP A 352 -15.18 -8.66 15.79
N ALA A 353 -14.52 -7.61 16.29
CA ALA A 353 -14.34 -7.42 17.72
C ALA A 353 -15.65 -7.12 18.47
N LYS A 354 -16.64 -6.52 17.81
CA LYS A 354 -17.98 -6.26 18.39
C LYS A 354 -18.81 -7.54 18.57
N THR A 355 -18.48 -8.59 17.82
CA THR A 355 -19.13 -9.89 17.95
C THR A 355 -18.38 -10.72 18.99
N ASN A 356 -19.10 -11.58 19.74
CA ASN A 356 -18.46 -12.53 20.64
C ASN A 356 -18.08 -13.84 19.93
N PHE A 357 -18.02 -13.80 18.61
CA PHE A 357 -17.73 -14.95 17.75
C PHE A 357 -16.24 -15.13 17.55
N TRP A 358 -15.74 -16.34 17.72
CA TRP A 358 -14.39 -16.74 17.37
C TRP A 358 -14.43 -17.72 16.21
N PRO A 359 -13.56 -17.57 15.21
CA PRO A 359 -13.53 -18.48 14.07
C PRO A 359 -13.12 -19.89 14.53
N ASN A 360 -13.57 -20.89 13.80
CA ASN A 360 -13.13 -22.26 14.03
C ASN A 360 -11.59 -22.34 13.92
N PRO A 361 -10.86 -22.85 14.93
CA PRO A 361 -9.40 -22.81 14.96
C PRO A 361 -8.75 -23.62 13.83
N ILE A 362 -9.39 -24.71 13.37
CA ILE A 362 -8.89 -25.51 12.24
C ILE A 362 -9.00 -24.71 10.94
N LEU A 363 -10.15 -24.08 10.70
CA LEU A 363 -10.39 -23.27 9.51
C LEU A 363 -9.54 -22.00 9.51
N LEU A 364 -9.36 -21.39 10.68
CA LEU A 364 -8.48 -20.22 10.82
C LEU A 364 -7.02 -20.58 10.51
N LYS A 365 -6.49 -21.70 11.03
CA LYS A 365 -5.13 -22.16 10.69
C LYS A 365 -4.97 -22.43 9.18
N ALA A 366 -5.91 -23.16 8.59
CA ALA A 366 -5.89 -23.42 7.15
C ALA A 366 -5.96 -22.13 6.31
N ARG A 367 -6.77 -21.17 6.75
CA ARG A 367 -6.85 -19.83 6.14
C ARG A 367 -5.52 -19.10 6.19
N LEU A 368 -4.90 -19.01 7.37
CA LEU A 368 -3.65 -18.28 7.58
C LEU A 368 -2.53 -18.86 6.70
N LEU A 369 -2.38 -20.19 6.70
CA LEU A 369 -1.41 -20.88 5.84
C LEU A 369 -1.67 -20.61 4.35
N SER A 370 -2.92 -20.69 3.90
CA SER A 370 -3.28 -20.42 2.50
C SER A 370 -3.04 -18.95 2.13
N ASP A 371 -3.39 -18.00 3.00
CA ASP A 371 -3.16 -16.58 2.79
C ASP A 371 -1.65 -16.25 2.75
N GLY A 372 -0.81 -17.04 3.44
CA GLY A 372 0.65 -16.95 3.40
C GLY A 372 1.33 -17.63 2.22
N GLY A 373 0.60 -18.47 1.44
CA GLY A 373 1.14 -19.22 0.32
C GLY A 373 1.61 -20.64 0.68
N PHE A 374 1.36 -21.09 1.91
CA PHE A 374 1.68 -22.45 2.39
C PHE A 374 0.53 -23.43 2.08
N HIS A 375 0.18 -23.52 0.78
CA HIS A 375 -1.02 -24.23 0.34
C HIS A 375 -1.00 -25.74 0.63
N LYS A 376 0.18 -26.39 0.56
CA LYS A 376 0.29 -27.82 0.89
C LYS A 376 0.06 -28.07 2.37
N GLU A 377 0.60 -27.24 3.24
CA GLU A 377 0.39 -27.31 4.68
C GLU A 377 -1.05 -26.98 5.04
N ALA A 378 -1.64 -25.96 4.40
CA ALA A 378 -3.05 -25.63 4.55
C ALA A 378 -3.96 -26.79 4.17
N LEU A 379 -3.65 -27.50 3.07
CA LEU A 379 -4.37 -28.72 2.68
C LEU A 379 -4.20 -29.82 3.71
N GLY A 380 -2.98 -29.99 4.27
CA GLY A 380 -2.70 -30.97 5.32
C GLY A 380 -3.55 -30.76 6.58
N ILE A 381 -3.85 -29.52 6.96
CA ILE A 381 -4.76 -29.20 8.08
C ILE A 381 -6.19 -29.70 7.82
N LEU A 382 -6.64 -29.68 6.57
CA LEU A 382 -8.01 -30.04 6.17
C LEU A 382 -8.10 -31.48 5.65
N TYR A 383 -6.98 -32.16 5.42
CA TYR A 383 -6.95 -33.53 4.92
C TYR A 383 -7.65 -34.52 5.87
N GLY A 384 -8.46 -35.41 5.32
CA GLY A 384 -9.23 -36.37 6.07
C GLY A 384 -10.40 -35.81 6.88
N LYS A 385 -10.68 -34.52 6.76
CA LYS A 385 -11.87 -33.88 7.36
C LYS A 385 -13.03 -33.87 6.38
N SER A 386 -14.24 -33.95 6.94
CA SER A 386 -15.49 -33.89 6.18
C SER A 386 -16.40 -32.78 6.71
N ILE A 387 -17.40 -32.42 5.94
CA ILE A 387 -18.36 -31.33 6.27
C ILE A 387 -19.08 -31.63 7.60
N GLU A 388 -19.37 -32.90 7.86
CA GLU A 388 -20.14 -33.34 9.03
C GLU A 388 -19.39 -33.11 10.36
N GLN A 389 -18.07 -32.97 10.30
CA GLN A 389 -17.26 -32.67 11.48
C GLN A 389 -17.39 -31.22 11.98
N PHE A 390 -18.00 -30.36 11.17
CA PHE A 390 -18.23 -28.96 11.54
C PHE A 390 -19.67 -28.77 12.02
N THR A 391 -19.82 -28.18 13.20
CA THR A 391 -21.12 -28.10 13.87
C THR A 391 -22.03 -27.03 13.32
N THR A 392 -21.46 -25.88 12.92
CA THR A 392 -22.24 -24.75 12.41
C THR A 392 -22.32 -24.79 10.87
N GLU A 393 -23.40 -24.26 10.32
CA GLU A 393 -23.54 -24.12 8.87
C GLU A 393 -22.48 -23.18 8.28
N GLU A 394 -22.11 -22.14 9.03
CA GLU A 394 -21.04 -21.21 8.64
C GLU A 394 -19.70 -21.95 8.51
N ASP A 395 -19.32 -22.78 9.49
CA ASP A 395 -18.08 -23.56 9.43
C ASP A 395 -18.11 -24.59 8.29
N ARG A 396 -19.25 -25.20 8.02
CA ARG A 396 -19.42 -26.15 6.89
C ARG A 396 -19.21 -25.45 5.55
N LEU A 397 -19.80 -24.29 5.40
CA LEU A 397 -19.65 -23.45 4.22
C LEU A 397 -18.21 -22.95 4.09
N GLU A 398 -17.61 -22.44 5.18
CA GLU A 398 -16.21 -22.00 5.17
C GLU A 398 -15.26 -23.15 4.83
N PHE A 399 -15.45 -24.35 5.41
CA PHE A 399 -14.63 -25.52 5.11
C PHE A 399 -14.61 -25.83 3.62
N THR A 400 -15.77 -25.96 2.98
CA THR A 400 -15.87 -26.26 1.54
C THR A 400 -15.20 -25.18 0.70
N TYR A 401 -15.44 -23.92 1.03
CA TYR A 401 -14.80 -22.81 0.36
C TYR A 401 -13.27 -22.80 0.52
N ARG A 402 -12.74 -23.09 1.75
CA ARG A 402 -11.29 -23.13 1.99
C ARG A 402 -10.62 -24.27 1.24
N VAL A 403 -11.20 -25.45 1.24
CA VAL A 403 -10.69 -26.60 0.46
C VAL A 403 -10.64 -26.24 -1.03
N ALA A 404 -11.71 -25.65 -1.56
CA ALA A 404 -11.77 -25.20 -2.94
C ALA A 404 -10.65 -24.18 -3.27
N ARG A 405 -10.48 -23.18 -2.42
CA ARG A 405 -9.43 -22.15 -2.58
C ARG A 405 -8.03 -22.75 -2.58
N ILE A 406 -7.76 -23.69 -1.69
CA ILE A 406 -6.45 -24.33 -1.60
C ILE A 406 -6.17 -25.18 -2.84
N TYR A 407 -7.15 -25.93 -3.35
CA TYR A 407 -7.01 -26.67 -4.60
C TYR A 407 -6.80 -25.74 -5.80
N ASP A 408 -7.52 -24.62 -5.85
CA ASP A 408 -7.37 -23.60 -6.88
C ASP A 408 -5.94 -23.03 -6.89
N ASP A 409 -5.43 -22.64 -5.72
CA ASP A 409 -4.07 -22.12 -5.53
C ASP A 409 -2.97 -23.15 -5.84
N LEU A 410 -3.26 -24.46 -5.66
CA LEU A 410 -2.40 -25.57 -6.05
C LEU A 410 -2.50 -25.95 -7.55
N GLY A 411 -3.30 -25.24 -8.33
CA GLY A 411 -3.53 -25.53 -9.75
C GLY A 411 -4.46 -26.72 -10.02
N ARG A 412 -5.04 -27.34 -8.98
CA ARG A 412 -5.98 -28.47 -9.09
C ARG A 412 -7.39 -27.96 -9.38
N LYS A 413 -7.56 -27.32 -10.54
CA LYS A 413 -8.75 -26.56 -10.90
C LYS A 413 -10.05 -27.39 -10.91
N ASP A 414 -10.02 -28.66 -11.31
CA ASP A 414 -11.21 -29.51 -11.35
C ASP A 414 -11.67 -29.90 -9.95
N ASP A 415 -10.74 -30.16 -9.04
CA ASP A 415 -11.08 -30.40 -7.63
C ASP A 415 -11.61 -29.11 -6.99
N ALA A 416 -11.01 -27.97 -7.30
CA ALA A 416 -11.49 -26.69 -6.83
C ALA A 416 -12.94 -26.41 -7.25
N ILE A 417 -13.27 -26.66 -8.52
CA ILE A 417 -14.64 -26.46 -9.06
C ILE A 417 -15.65 -27.30 -8.26
N LYS A 418 -15.37 -28.58 -7.97
CA LYS A 418 -16.26 -29.45 -7.21
C LYS A 418 -16.59 -28.85 -5.83
N TYR A 419 -15.57 -28.46 -5.08
CA TYR A 419 -15.75 -27.87 -3.75
C TYR A 419 -16.38 -26.48 -3.81
N TYR A 420 -16.09 -25.66 -4.82
CA TYR A 420 -16.77 -24.38 -5.02
C TYR A 420 -18.26 -24.57 -5.33
N GLN A 421 -18.64 -25.58 -6.13
CA GLN A 421 -20.03 -25.92 -6.38
C GLN A 421 -20.77 -26.30 -5.09
N THR A 422 -20.13 -27.12 -4.24
CA THR A 422 -20.67 -27.44 -2.92
C THR A 422 -20.85 -26.17 -2.06
N ALA A 423 -19.86 -25.28 -2.04
CA ALA A 423 -19.95 -24.04 -1.30
C ALA A 423 -21.09 -23.13 -1.81
N ILE A 424 -21.35 -23.13 -3.12
CA ILE A 424 -22.50 -22.40 -3.68
C ILE A 424 -23.81 -22.97 -3.17
N VAL A 425 -23.99 -24.28 -3.22
CA VAL A 425 -25.21 -24.95 -2.73
C VAL A 425 -25.47 -24.69 -1.25
N LEU A 426 -24.40 -24.71 -0.43
CA LEU A 426 -24.51 -24.46 1.01
C LEU A 426 -24.78 -22.99 1.37
N GLY A 427 -24.41 -22.07 0.51
CA GLY A 427 -24.31 -20.66 0.90
C GLY A 427 -25.07 -19.66 0.01
N GLU A 428 -25.78 -20.07 -1.05
CA GLU A 428 -26.41 -19.14 -2.01
C GLU A 428 -27.49 -18.24 -1.40
N HIS A 429 -28.06 -18.62 -0.24
CA HIS A 429 -29.06 -17.83 0.49
C HIS A 429 -28.52 -17.27 1.82
N ARG A 430 -27.21 -17.26 2.00
CA ARG A 430 -26.57 -16.84 3.24
C ARG A 430 -25.87 -15.48 3.09
N LYS A 431 -25.65 -14.82 4.24
CA LYS A 431 -24.99 -13.50 4.28
C LYS A 431 -23.47 -13.57 4.11
N GLU A 432 -22.90 -14.75 4.35
CA GLU A 432 -21.46 -14.94 4.18
C GLU A 432 -21.08 -14.90 2.69
N TYR A 433 -19.99 -14.24 2.37
CA TYR A 433 -19.56 -14.01 0.98
C TYR A 433 -19.04 -15.26 0.24
N TYR A 434 -18.93 -16.38 0.92
CA TYR A 434 -18.22 -17.56 0.40
C TYR A 434 -18.87 -18.14 -0.88
N ALA A 435 -20.18 -18.21 -0.94
CA ALA A 435 -20.90 -18.76 -2.11
C ALA A 435 -20.77 -17.86 -3.34
N ALA A 436 -20.98 -16.55 -3.19
CA ALA A 436 -20.82 -15.60 -4.28
C ALA A 436 -19.36 -15.55 -4.78
N ARG A 437 -18.41 -15.62 -3.84
CA ARG A 437 -16.98 -15.69 -4.17
C ARG A 437 -16.62 -17.02 -4.86
N ALA A 438 -17.24 -18.15 -4.48
CA ALA A 438 -17.06 -19.43 -5.14
C ALA A 438 -17.56 -19.39 -6.59
N ALA A 439 -18.75 -18.83 -6.84
CA ALA A 439 -19.26 -18.64 -8.20
C ALA A 439 -18.32 -17.76 -9.05
N LEU A 440 -17.83 -16.65 -8.49
CA LEU A 440 -16.84 -15.79 -9.14
C LEU A 440 -15.55 -16.55 -9.51
N GLN A 441 -15.03 -17.40 -8.61
CA GLN A 441 -13.82 -18.17 -8.86
C GLN A 441 -14.02 -19.25 -9.95
N ILE A 442 -15.15 -19.95 -9.95
CA ILE A 442 -15.48 -20.90 -11.03
C ILE A 442 -15.54 -20.16 -12.37
N ALA A 443 -16.17 -18.99 -12.39
CA ALA A 443 -16.25 -18.18 -13.62
C ALA A 443 -14.85 -17.81 -14.13
N GLN A 444 -13.95 -17.39 -13.25
CA GLN A 444 -12.56 -17.07 -13.60
C GLN A 444 -11.80 -18.29 -14.13
N ILE A 445 -11.95 -19.46 -13.52
CA ILE A 445 -11.35 -20.70 -14.01
C ILE A 445 -11.83 -21.05 -15.43
N TYR A 446 -13.13 -20.90 -15.71
CA TYR A 446 -13.65 -21.12 -17.07
C TYR A 446 -13.21 -20.04 -18.05
N GLU A 447 -13.08 -18.78 -17.63
CA GLU A 447 -12.50 -17.70 -18.44
C GLU A 447 -11.05 -18.01 -18.82
N GLU A 448 -10.21 -18.42 -17.87
CA GLU A 448 -8.82 -18.86 -18.10
C GLU A 448 -8.73 -20.04 -19.08
N ARG A 449 -9.71 -20.94 -19.08
CA ARG A 449 -9.81 -22.07 -20.00
C ARG A 449 -10.39 -21.70 -21.38
N GLY A 450 -10.71 -20.43 -21.62
CA GLY A 450 -11.36 -19.96 -22.85
C GLY A 450 -12.83 -20.37 -23.00
N GLN A 451 -13.43 -20.97 -21.97
CA GLN A 451 -14.82 -21.42 -21.96
C GLN A 451 -15.78 -20.27 -21.60
N LYS A 452 -15.79 -19.25 -22.44
CA LYS A 452 -16.46 -17.96 -22.18
C LYS A 452 -17.96 -18.09 -21.84
N ALA A 453 -18.70 -18.98 -22.47
CA ALA A 453 -20.12 -19.19 -22.19
C ALA A 453 -20.36 -19.68 -20.76
N LEU A 454 -19.58 -20.68 -20.31
CA LEU A 454 -19.63 -21.17 -18.93
C LEU A 454 -19.18 -20.11 -17.92
N ALA A 455 -18.14 -19.36 -18.26
CA ALA A 455 -17.68 -18.24 -17.42
C ALA A 455 -18.80 -17.22 -17.21
N ILE A 456 -19.49 -16.80 -18.27
CA ILE A 456 -20.62 -15.85 -18.19
C ILE A 456 -21.74 -16.42 -17.30
N THR A 457 -22.09 -17.70 -17.44
CA THR A 457 -23.11 -18.35 -16.61
C THR A 457 -22.77 -18.24 -15.11
N TYR A 458 -21.54 -18.53 -14.71
CA TYR A 458 -21.14 -18.44 -13.31
C TYR A 458 -20.95 -16.99 -12.81
N TYR A 459 -20.55 -16.06 -13.67
CA TYR A 459 -20.58 -14.62 -13.33
C TYR A 459 -22.00 -14.14 -13.08
N GLN A 460 -22.97 -14.56 -13.92
CA GLN A 460 -24.39 -14.25 -13.71
C GLN A 460 -24.94 -14.89 -12.44
N LYS A 461 -24.55 -16.14 -12.13
CA LYS A 461 -24.92 -16.79 -10.88
C LYS A 461 -24.39 -16.01 -9.68
N CYS A 462 -23.15 -15.51 -9.75
CA CYS A 462 -22.58 -14.65 -8.72
C CYS A 462 -23.40 -13.37 -8.51
N LEU A 463 -23.79 -12.69 -9.60
CA LEU A 463 -24.59 -11.46 -9.56
C LEU A 463 -26.03 -11.68 -9.03
N GLY A 464 -26.55 -12.89 -9.17
CA GLY A 464 -27.88 -13.27 -8.69
C GLY A 464 -27.95 -13.60 -7.18
N MET A 465 -26.83 -13.58 -6.47
CA MET A 465 -26.82 -13.77 -5.02
C MET A 465 -26.94 -12.39 -4.33
N ASP A 466 -27.96 -12.25 -3.50
CA ASP A 466 -28.27 -11.00 -2.80
C ASP A 466 -27.86 -11.06 -1.32
N ASP A 467 -27.77 -9.89 -0.68
CA ASP A 467 -27.55 -9.72 0.78
C ASP A 467 -26.30 -10.37 1.38
N HIS A 468 -25.23 -10.59 0.60
CA HIS A 468 -23.99 -11.13 1.13
C HIS A 468 -22.94 -10.02 1.41
N GLU A 469 -22.00 -10.34 2.29
CA GLU A 469 -20.84 -9.47 2.57
C GLU A 469 -20.02 -9.20 1.29
N TYR A 470 -19.47 -7.98 1.15
CA TYR A 470 -18.64 -7.55 0.01
C TYR A 470 -19.35 -7.57 -1.37
N LYS A 471 -20.68 -7.54 -1.41
CA LYS A 471 -21.47 -7.63 -2.64
C LYS A 471 -20.97 -6.68 -3.73
N ASP A 472 -20.84 -5.39 -3.44
CA ASP A 472 -20.44 -4.38 -4.44
C ASP A 472 -19.10 -4.74 -5.12
N SER A 473 -18.12 -5.17 -4.34
CA SER A 473 -16.80 -5.54 -4.85
C SER A 473 -16.82 -6.83 -5.67
N ILE A 474 -17.60 -7.81 -5.25
CA ILE A 474 -17.75 -9.10 -5.93
C ILE A 474 -18.54 -8.91 -7.24
N ASP A 475 -19.63 -8.17 -7.19
CA ASP A 475 -20.46 -7.82 -8.36
C ASP A 475 -19.68 -7.05 -9.42
N GLN A 476 -18.86 -6.08 -9.00
CA GLN A 476 -18.03 -5.33 -9.94
C GLN A 476 -17.05 -6.24 -10.69
N ARG A 477 -16.45 -7.20 -10.01
CA ARG A 477 -15.55 -8.19 -10.62
C ARG A 477 -16.29 -9.11 -11.59
N ALA A 478 -17.51 -9.56 -11.23
CA ALA A 478 -18.32 -10.39 -12.08
C ALA A 478 -18.77 -9.64 -13.35
N LYS A 479 -19.21 -8.39 -13.23
CA LYS A 479 -19.55 -7.51 -14.37
C LYS A 479 -18.35 -7.31 -15.30
N SER A 480 -17.17 -7.02 -14.75
CA SER A 480 -15.92 -6.89 -15.54
C SER A 480 -15.55 -8.20 -16.24
N GLY A 481 -15.78 -9.36 -15.61
CA GLY A 481 -15.56 -10.67 -16.21
C GLY A 481 -16.49 -10.94 -17.39
N ILE A 482 -17.76 -10.60 -17.26
CA ILE A 482 -18.74 -10.71 -18.36
C ILE A 482 -18.33 -9.84 -19.55
N SER A 483 -17.92 -8.59 -19.28
CA SER A 483 -17.46 -7.65 -20.32
C SER A 483 -16.26 -8.21 -21.10
N ARG A 484 -15.22 -8.69 -20.37
CA ARG A 484 -14.06 -9.36 -21.01
C ARG A 484 -14.46 -10.59 -21.86
N CYS A 485 -15.36 -11.43 -21.33
CA CYS A 485 -15.81 -12.61 -22.05
C CYS A 485 -16.57 -12.27 -23.34
N LYS A 486 -17.29 -11.15 -23.36
CA LYS A 486 -18.02 -10.65 -24.53
C LYS A 486 -17.13 -9.87 -25.50
N GLY A 487 -15.94 -9.42 -25.07
CA GLY A 487 -15.04 -8.58 -25.87
C GLY A 487 -15.46 -7.11 -25.89
N GLU A 488 -16.11 -6.66 -24.82
CA GLU A 488 -16.56 -5.28 -24.60
C GLU A 488 -15.55 -4.49 -23.76
#